data_f76cd4a0bcae90be160e642d0f2ee4c1
#
_entry.id   f76cd4a0bcae90be160e642d0f2ee4c1
#
_cell.length_a   1.000
_cell.length_b   1.000
_cell.length_c   1.000
_cell.angle_alpha   90.00
_cell.angle_beta   90.00
_cell.angle_gamma   90.00
#
_symmetry.space_group_name_H-M   'P 1'
#
loop_
_entity.id
_entity.type
_entity.pdbx_description
1 polymer ?
#
loop_
_entity_poly.entity_id
_entity_poly.type
_entity_poly.pdbx_seq_one_letter_code
_entity_poly.pdbx_strand_id
1 'polypeptide(L)'
;MPLHHHVNLGVPPGGIEAEAAFLVDILGYRELDPGDELRDRAHWFEADDSSQVHLSEDPDHRPPGRAHTAVDYGADLATVRDRLASSGWEFTSYDRVGPQVILCNDAAGNRWELRGSLTR
;
A
#
# COMPACT_ATOMS: atom_id res chain seq x y z
N MET A 1 -0.54 3.65 24.83
CA MET A 1 -1.37 3.86 23.64
C MET A 1 -0.94 2.89 22.56
N PRO A 2 -1.88 2.19 21.91
CA PRO A 2 -1.49 1.30 20.80
C PRO A 2 -0.98 2.11 19.61
N LEU A 3 0.11 1.61 19.01
CA LEU A 3 0.67 2.14 17.76
C LEU A 3 0.58 1.04 16.73
N HIS A 4 0.29 1.43 15.50
CA HIS A 4 0.18 0.46 14.41
C HIS A 4 1.58 -0.02 14.01
N HIS A 5 1.83 -1.33 14.09
CA HIS A 5 3.12 -1.89 13.69
C HIS A 5 3.11 -2.28 12.20
N HIS A 6 2.24 -3.19 11.82
CA HIS A 6 2.16 -3.60 10.42
C HIS A 6 0.79 -4.17 10.07
N VAL A 7 0.52 -4.20 8.78
CA VAL A 7 -0.55 -4.99 8.17
C VAL A 7 0.09 -6.07 7.32
N ASN A 8 -0.46 -7.28 7.37
CA ASN A 8 -0.01 -8.37 6.52
C ASN A 8 -1.05 -8.58 5.41
N LEU A 9 -0.61 -8.43 4.17
CA LEU A 9 -1.49 -8.56 3.00
C LEU A 9 -1.15 -9.84 2.26
N GLY A 10 -2.18 -10.54 1.78
CA GLY A 10 -2.02 -11.70 0.94
C GLY A 10 -1.73 -11.32 -0.51
N VAL A 11 -0.93 -12.13 -1.16
CA VAL A 11 -0.71 -12.05 -2.61
C VAL A 11 -0.80 -13.47 -3.18
N PRO A 12 -1.20 -13.63 -4.45
CA PRO A 12 -1.19 -14.95 -5.06
C PRO A 12 0.25 -15.46 -5.22
N PRO A 13 0.45 -16.77 -5.35
CA PRO A 13 1.79 -17.32 -5.62
C PRO A 13 2.40 -16.66 -6.85
N GLY A 14 3.65 -16.23 -6.73
CA GLY A 14 4.33 -15.50 -7.78
C GLY A 14 4.01 -14.01 -7.84
N GLY A 15 3.18 -13.50 -6.92
CA GLY A 15 2.72 -12.09 -6.96
C GLY A 15 3.56 -11.11 -6.17
N ILE A 16 4.60 -11.55 -5.47
CA ILE A 16 5.39 -10.67 -4.59
C ILE A 16 6.04 -9.53 -5.37
N GLU A 17 6.65 -9.81 -6.52
CA GLU A 17 7.41 -8.79 -7.25
C GLU A 17 6.51 -7.65 -7.75
N ALA A 18 5.35 -7.98 -8.31
CA ALA A 18 4.40 -6.97 -8.78
C ALA A 18 3.84 -6.14 -7.62
N GLU A 19 3.54 -6.79 -6.51
CA GLU A 19 3.05 -6.10 -5.32
C GLU A 19 4.12 -5.18 -4.73
N ALA A 20 5.37 -5.65 -4.65
CA ALA A 20 6.50 -4.85 -4.18
C ALA A 20 6.68 -3.60 -5.04
N ALA A 21 6.58 -3.73 -6.36
CA ALA A 21 6.67 -2.57 -7.25
C ALA A 21 5.58 -1.53 -6.97
N PHE A 22 4.35 -1.96 -6.72
CA PHE A 22 3.27 -1.05 -6.36
C PHE A 22 3.58 -0.33 -5.05
N LEU A 23 3.99 -1.07 -4.02
CA LEU A 23 4.29 -0.48 -2.71
C LEU A 23 5.44 0.52 -2.76
N VAL A 24 6.51 0.21 -3.50
CA VAL A 24 7.70 1.05 -3.55
C VAL A 24 7.54 2.19 -4.55
N ASP A 25 7.16 1.89 -5.79
CA ASP A 25 7.19 2.87 -6.87
C ASP A 25 6.00 3.82 -6.85
N ILE A 26 4.85 3.37 -6.36
CA ILE A 26 3.64 4.18 -6.32
C ILE A 26 3.38 4.71 -4.92
N LEU A 27 3.30 3.84 -3.92
CA LEU A 27 2.93 4.24 -2.57
C LEU A 27 4.10 4.83 -1.77
N GLY A 28 5.35 4.58 -2.16
CA GLY A 28 6.50 5.20 -1.53
C GLY A 28 7.04 4.50 -0.30
N TYR A 29 6.70 3.23 -0.11
CA TYR A 29 7.30 2.43 0.94
C TYR A 29 8.74 2.07 0.59
N ARG A 30 9.54 1.75 1.60
CA ARG A 30 10.90 1.25 1.41
C ARG A 30 10.93 -0.23 1.73
N GLU A 31 11.51 -1.03 0.85
CA GLU A 31 11.69 -2.45 1.13
C GLU A 31 12.77 -2.63 2.18
N LEU A 32 12.49 -3.48 3.19
CA LEU A 32 13.43 -3.83 4.23
C LEU A 32 14.09 -5.16 3.93
N ASP A 33 15.35 -5.31 4.33
CA ASP A 33 16.04 -6.58 4.29
C ASP A 33 15.77 -7.31 5.61
N PRO A 34 15.04 -8.43 5.60
CA PRO A 34 14.71 -9.15 6.84
C PRO A 34 15.87 -9.97 7.40
N GLY A 35 17.02 -9.99 6.72
CA GLY A 35 18.18 -10.79 7.12
C GLY A 35 18.24 -12.11 6.38
N ASP A 36 19.43 -12.74 6.42
CA ASP A 36 19.72 -13.93 5.61
C ASP A 36 18.76 -15.09 5.86
N GLU A 37 18.35 -15.30 7.10
CA GLU A 37 17.48 -16.42 7.47
C GLU A 37 16.06 -16.28 6.94
N LEU A 38 15.60 -15.05 6.75
CA LEU A 38 14.21 -14.77 6.38
C LEU A 38 14.04 -14.25 4.95
N ARG A 39 15.16 -13.96 4.26
CA ARG A 39 15.12 -13.26 2.96
C ARG A 39 14.26 -13.96 1.91
N ASP A 40 14.19 -15.29 1.95
CA ASP A 40 13.44 -16.05 0.96
C ASP A 40 11.93 -16.13 1.26
N ARG A 41 11.50 -15.72 2.44
CA ARG A 41 10.10 -15.91 2.86
C ARG A 41 9.47 -14.75 3.61
N ALA A 42 10.21 -13.68 3.87
CA ALA A 42 9.69 -12.48 4.50
C ALA A 42 9.85 -11.29 3.57
N HIS A 43 8.76 -10.55 3.38
CA HIS A 43 8.71 -9.42 2.48
C HIS A 43 8.10 -8.25 3.24
N TRP A 44 8.95 -7.34 3.71
CA TRP A 44 8.58 -6.23 4.60
C TRP A 44 8.89 -4.90 3.94
N PHE A 45 7.97 -3.95 4.09
CA PHE A 45 8.07 -2.61 3.54
C PHE A 45 7.73 -1.61 4.63
N GLU A 46 8.50 -0.52 4.73
CA GLU A 46 8.37 0.43 5.82
C GLU A 46 8.04 1.83 5.31
N ALA A 47 7.13 2.50 6.00
CA ALA A 47 6.81 3.91 5.78
C ALA A 47 7.65 4.81 6.69
N ASP A 48 7.56 6.12 6.48
CA ASP A 48 8.35 7.09 7.24
C ASP A 48 8.05 7.11 8.74
N ASP A 49 6.84 6.71 9.13
CA ASP A 49 6.45 6.62 10.54
C ASP A 49 6.82 5.27 11.17
N SER A 50 7.57 4.45 10.47
CA SER A 50 8.00 3.11 10.88
C SER A 50 6.90 2.05 10.85
N SER A 51 5.68 2.39 10.47
CA SER A 51 4.67 1.36 10.22
C SER A 51 5.04 0.56 8.98
N GLN A 52 4.63 -0.71 8.94
CA GLN A 52 5.07 -1.62 7.90
C GLN A 52 3.92 -2.30 7.18
N VAL A 53 4.19 -2.73 5.98
CA VAL A 53 3.38 -3.67 5.22
C VAL A 53 4.19 -4.93 5.04
N HIS A 54 3.60 -6.06 5.39
CA HIS A 54 4.18 -7.39 5.15
C HIS A 54 3.37 -8.09 4.08
N LEU A 55 4.04 -8.88 3.25
CA LEU A 55 3.36 -9.65 2.21
C LEU A 55 3.54 -11.14 2.46
N SER A 56 2.48 -11.89 2.24
CA SER A 56 2.49 -13.35 2.34
C SER A 56 1.88 -13.95 1.09
N GLU A 57 2.59 -14.89 0.46
CA GLU A 57 1.99 -15.66 -0.62
C GLU A 57 0.93 -16.60 -0.06
N ASP A 58 -0.22 -16.63 -0.69
CA ASP A 58 -1.35 -17.44 -0.28
C ASP A 58 -1.99 -18.06 -1.52
N PRO A 59 -1.92 -19.40 -1.68
CA PRO A 59 -2.54 -20.08 -2.83
C PRO A 59 -4.04 -19.84 -2.92
N ASP A 60 -4.68 -19.52 -1.79
CA ASP A 60 -6.12 -19.26 -1.73
C ASP A 60 -6.43 -17.75 -1.70
N HIS A 61 -5.46 -16.92 -2.05
CA HIS A 61 -5.65 -15.46 -2.01
C HIS A 61 -6.84 -15.03 -2.85
N ARG A 62 -7.69 -14.23 -2.23
CA ARG A 62 -8.81 -13.55 -2.90
C ARG A 62 -8.80 -12.09 -2.51
N PRO A 63 -9.07 -11.18 -3.46
CA PRO A 63 -9.21 -9.78 -3.10
C PRO A 63 -10.27 -9.63 -2.01
N PRO A 64 -9.98 -8.88 -0.94
CA PRO A 64 -10.97 -8.64 0.10
C PRO A 64 -12.13 -7.81 -0.46
N GLY A 65 -13.36 -8.10 -0.04
CA GLY A 65 -14.51 -7.37 -0.56
C GLY A 65 -14.48 -5.90 -0.19
N ARG A 66 -14.70 -5.59 1.10
CA ARG A 66 -14.73 -4.20 1.57
C ARG A 66 -13.55 -3.83 2.46
N ALA A 67 -12.78 -4.82 2.90
CA ALA A 67 -11.61 -4.57 3.73
C ALA A 67 -10.55 -3.79 2.94
N HIS A 68 -9.91 -2.83 3.59
CA HIS A 68 -8.93 -1.99 2.94
C HIS A 68 -7.94 -1.44 3.97
N THR A 69 -6.80 -0.97 3.45
CA THR A 69 -5.79 -0.29 4.24
C THR A 69 -5.86 1.20 3.91
N ALA A 70 -5.89 2.04 4.92
CA ALA A 70 -5.92 3.49 4.74
C ALA A 70 -4.57 4.09 5.14
N VAL A 71 -4.06 4.98 4.28
CA VAL A 71 -2.79 5.68 4.49
C VAL A 71 -3.03 7.17 4.29
N ASP A 72 -2.49 7.98 5.20
CA ASP A 72 -2.61 9.43 5.15
C ASP A 72 -1.30 10.03 4.65
N TYR A 73 -1.35 10.63 3.47
CA TYR A 73 -0.22 11.29 2.84
C TYR A 73 -0.15 12.78 3.15
N GLY A 74 -1.18 13.34 3.78
CA GLY A 74 -1.23 14.78 4.00
C GLY A 74 -1.14 15.55 2.68
N ALA A 75 -0.23 16.51 2.63
CA ALA A 75 -0.03 17.35 1.44
C ALA A 75 0.62 16.59 0.27
N ASP A 76 1.18 15.40 0.52
CA ASP A 76 1.89 14.65 -0.51
C ASP A 76 0.97 13.74 -1.34
N LEU A 77 -0.33 13.75 -1.10
CA LEU A 77 -1.25 12.90 -1.85
C LEU A 77 -1.21 13.20 -3.36
N ALA A 78 -1.01 14.46 -3.75
CA ALA A 78 -0.90 14.83 -5.16
C ALA A 78 0.26 14.10 -5.86
N THR A 79 1.38 13.90 -5.18
CA THR A 79 2.50 13.17 -5.73
C THR A 79 2.13 11.71 -6.00
N VAL A 80 1.43 11.07 -5.08
CA VAL A 80 0.99 9.69 -5.25
C VAL A 80 -0.03 9.59 -6.38
N ARG A 81 -0.95 10.54 -6.46
CA ARG A 81 -1.92 10.62 -7.55
C ARG A 81 -1.22 10.70 -8.91
N ASP A 82 -0.18 11.52 -9.01
CA ASP A 82 0.58 11.67 -10.25
C ASP A 82 1.28 10.36 -10.64
N ARG A 83 1.80 9.62 -9.67
CA ARG A 83 2.42 8.32 -9.92
C ARG A 83 1.40 7.30 -10.44
N LEU A 84 0.21 7.26 -9.84
CA LEU A 84 -0.87 6.40 -10.31
C LEU A 84 -1.24 6.73 -11.76
N ALA A 85 -1.45 8.01 -12.05
CA ALA A 85 -1.82 8.45 -13.38
C ALA A 85 -0.72 8.17 -14.41
N SER A 86 0.53 8.45 -14.08
CA SER A 86 1.68 8.24 -14.98
C SER A 86 1.91 6.78 -15.31
N SER A 87 1.58 5.87 -14.38
CA SER A 87 1.74 4.43 -14.62
C SER A 87 0.50 3.79 -15.23
N GLY A 88 -0.54 4.56 -15.54
CA GLY A 88 -1.78 4.03 -16.10
C GLY A 88 -2.60 3.21 -15.11
N TRP A 89 -2.41 3.43 -13.81
CA TRP A 89 -3.09 2.69 -12.76
C TRP A 89 -4.51 3.23 -12.55
N GLU A 90 -5.49 2.35 -12.49
CA GLU A 90 -6.87 2.76 -12.25
C GLU A 90 -7.06 3.22 -10.81
N PHE A 91 -7.76 4.34 -10.64
CA PHE A 91 -8.12 4.85 -9.33
C PHE A 91 -9.35 5.73 -9.40
N THR A 92 -10.05 5.87 -8.28
CA THR A 92 -11.18 6.79 -8.14
C THR A 92 -10.81 7.86 -7.13
N SER A 93 -11.08 9.11 -7.45
CA SER A 93 -10.77 10.24 -6.59
C SER A 93 -12.05 10.89 -6.10
N TYR A 94 -12.11 11.16 -4.79
CA TYR A 94 -13.21 11.86 -4.12
C TYR A 94 -12.64 13.10 -3.46
N ASP A 95 -13.02 14.27 -3.95
CA ASP A 95 -12.48 15.53 -3.44
C ASP A 95 -13.56 16.62 -3.29
N ARG A 96 -14.81 16.21 -3.04
CA ARG A 96 -15.93 17.16 -3.01
C ARG A 96 -15.90 18.03 -1.76
N VAL A 97 -15.83 17.41 -0.58
CA VAL A 97 -15.86 18.10 0.70
C VAL A 97 -14.88 17.45 1.62
N GLY A 98 -14.04 18.27 2.27
CA GLY A 98 -13.05 17.75 3.20
C GLY A 98 -11.80 17.23 2.49
N PRO A 99 -11.01 16.39 3.16
CA PRO A 99 -9.78 15.87 2.60
C PRO A 99 -10.03 15.04 1.35
N GLN A 100 -9.12 15.14 0.38
CA GLN A 100 -9.17 14.30 -0.79
C GLN A 100 -8.95 12.84 -0.41
N VAL A 101 -9.66 11.94 -1.08
CA VAL A 101 -9.53 10.49 -0.90
C VAL A 101 -9.38 9.83 -2.25
N ILE A 102 -8.42 8.95 -2.38
CA ILE A 102 -8.21 8.13 -3.57
C ILE A 102 -8.43 6.67 -3.17
N LEU A 103 -9.22 5.96 -3.97
CA LEU A 103 -9.39 4.51 -3.82
C LEU A 103 -8.75 3.81 -5.01
N CYS A 104 -7.94 2.81 -4.73
CA CYS A 104 -7.32 1.98 -5.77
C CYS A 104 -7.10 0.57 -5.24
N ASN A 105 -6.80 -0.34 -6.14
CA ASN A 105 -6.39 -1.69 -5.78
C ASN A 105 -4.92 -1.85 -6.12
N ASP A 106 -4.20 -2.64 -5.32
CA ASP A 106 -2.82 -2.99 -5.63
C ASP A 106 -2.76 -4.11 -6.68
N ALA A 107 -1.55 -4.61 -6.97
CA ALA A 107 -1.36 -5.64 -7.99
C ALA A 107 -2.08 -6.95 -7.65
N ALA A 108 -2.22 -7.24 -6.36
CA ALA A 108 -2.90 -8.46 -5.88
C ALA A 108 -4.40 -8.26 -5.68
N GLY A 109 -4.93 -7.06 -5.97
CA GLY A 109 -6.34 -6.75 -5.79
C GLY A 109 -6.72 -6.31 -4.38
N ASN A 110 -5.77 -6.15 -3.47
CA ASN A 110 -6.06 -5.59 -2.15
C ASN A 110 -6.41 -4.11 -2.29
N ARG A 111 -7.37 -3.67 -1.48
CA ARG A 111 -7.92 -2.31 -1.60
C ARG A 111 -7.16 -1.33 -0.73
N TRP A 112 -6.90 -0.15 -1.28
CA TRP A 112 -6.22 0.94 -0.59
C TRP A 112 -7.04 2.21 -0.63
N GLU A 113 -7.07 2.90 0.51
CA GLU A 113 -7.65 4.22 0.64
C GLU A 113 -6.52 5.20 0.96
N LEU A 114 -6.24 6.11 0.04
CA LEU A 114 -5.15 7.06 0.16
C LEU A 114 -5.75 8.43 0.46
N ARG A 115 -5.34 9.02 1.57
CA ARG A 115 -5.99 10.24 2.07
C ARG A 115 -5.04 11.42 2.06
N GLY A 116 -5.58 12.59 1.72
CA GLY A 116 -4.91 13.85 1.93
C GLY A 116 -5.55 14.57 3.12
N SER A 117 -4.76 14.96 4.11
CA SER A 117 -5.28 15.65 5.29
C SER A 117 -5.29 17.15 5.07
N LEU A 118 -6.36 17.81 5.51
CA LEU A 118 -6.45 19.27 5.47
C LEU A 118 -5.71 19.94 6.64
N THR A 119 -5.46 19.20 7.72
CA THR A 119 -5.02 19.79 8.97
C THR A 119 -3.58 19.45 9.33
N ARG A 120 -2.79 19.19 8.38
CA ARG A 120 -1.40 18.86 8.63
C ARG A 120 -0.46 20.02 8.44
#